data_ced17229f629ea1e6f3f8a5354242470
#
_entry.id   ced17229f629ea1e6f3f8a5354242470
#
_cell.length_a   1.000
_cell.length_b   1.000
_cell.length_c   1.000
_cell.angle_alpha   90.00
_cell.angle_beta   90.00
_cell.angle_gamma   90.00
#
_symmetry.space_group_name_H-M   'P 1'
#
loop_
_entity.id
_entity.type
_entity.pdbx_description
1 polymer ?
#
loop_
_entity_poly.entity_id
_entity_poly.type
_entity_poly.pdbx_seq_one_letter_code
_entity_poly.pdbx_strand_id
1 'polypeptide(L)'
;MIRSALIWALLWLGGCSSVQQWMGVAEPVDDAPVIDEVPDGPPLIASVDVEKLPEPVAKPEPLSQYGNPETYEVEGVTYTIAPVGPGFSEIGTASWYGRKFHGQLTSSGEPFDMFQFTAAHKTMPIPAWIRVTNLENNQSLVVRVNDRGPFKGNRVLDLS
;
A
#
# COMPACT_ATOMS: atom_id res chain seq x y z
N MET A 1 30.98 45.42 -58.05
CA MET A 1 31.61 44.34 -58.81
C MET A 1 31.03 43.05 -58.28
N ILE A 2 29.95 42.55 -58.89
CA ILE A 2 29.91 41.42 -59.82
C ILE A 2 30.41 40.14 -59.10
N ARG A 3 29.59 39.07 -58.84
CA ARG A 3 28.92 38.21 -59.81
C ARG A 3 27.91 37.29 -59.11
N SER A 4 26.74 37.17 -59.78
CA SER A 4 25.73 36.15 -59.63
C SER A 4 26.26 34.74 -59.98
N ALA A 5 25.76 33.71 -59.31
CA ALA A 5 25.64 32.38 -59.90
C ALA A 5 24.35 31.68 -59.41
N LEU A 6 23.45 31.54 -60.32
CA LEU A 6 22.33 30.60 -60.27
C LEU A 6 22.87 29.18 -60.33
N ILE A 7 22.36 28.27 -59.51
CA ILE A 7 22.42 26.83 -59.79
C ILE A 7 21.04 26.22 -59.52
N TRP A 8 20.65 25.47 -60.50
CA TRP A 8 19.36 24.83 -60.82
C TRP A 8 18.88 23.83 -59.79
N ALA A 9 17.54 23.86 -59.61
CA ALA A 9 16.78 22.82 -59.00
C ALA A 9 16.83 21.54 -59.82
N LEU A 10 17.03 20.42 -59.20
CA LEU A 10 16.64 19.08 -59.70
C LEU A 10 15.69 18.47 -58.73
N LEU A 11 14.42 18.49 -59.10
CA LEU A 11 13.36 17.68 -58.54
C LEU A 11 13.69 16.20 -58.78
N TRP A 12 13.94 15.48 -57.71
CA TRP A 12 13.78 14.04 -57.68
C TRP A 12 12.52 13.66 -56.93
N LEU A 13 11.45 13.39 -57.67
CA LEU A 13 10.33 12.60 -57.25
C LEU A 13 10.77 11.14 -57.24
N GLY A 14 10.98 10.57 -56.12
CA GLY A 14 11.29 9.16 -55.93
C GLY A 14 10.72 8.68 -54.64
N GLY A 15 9.67 7.86 -54.73
CA GLY A 15 8.88 7.34 -53.64
C GLY A 15 9.69 6.66 -52.56
N CYS A 16 9.33 6.98 -51.36
CA CYS A 16 9.58 6.16 -50.14
C CYS A 16 8.23 5.73 -49.57
N SER A 17 7.60 4.81 -50.26
CA SER A 17 6.70 3.86 -49.61
C SER A 17 7.57 2.82 -48.94
N SER A 18 7.21 2.43 -47.72
CA SER A 18 7.62 1.19 -47.05
C SER A 18 8.83 1.18 -46.10
N VAL A 19 8.97 2.12 -45.19
CA VAL A 19 9.80 1.86 -43.99
C VAL A 19 9.01 2.08 -42.67
N GLN A 20 7.73 2.37 -42.76
CA GLN A 20 6.91 2.69 -41.58
C GLN A 20 6.09 1.49 -41.05
N GLN A 21 6.44 0.28 -41.50
CA GLN A 21 5.65 -0.93 -41.19
C GLN A 21 6.37 -1.92 -40.27
N TRP A 22 7.48 -1.48 -39.58
CA TRP A 22 8.22 -2.36 -38.68
C TRP A 22 8.43 -1.79 -37.26
N MET A 23 7.86 -0.64 -36.95
CA MET A 23 7.61 -0.30 -35.55
C MET A 23 6.15 -0.62 -35.28
N GLY A 24 5.89 -1.85 -34.93
CA GLY A 24 4.66 -2.24 -34.27
C GLY A 24 4.61 -1.48 -32.94
N VAL A 25 4.06 -0.27 -32.97
CA VAL A 25 3.49 0.34 -31.77
C VAL A 25 2.37 -0.61 -31.42
N ALA A 26 2.60 -1.42 -30.38
CA ALA A 26 1.53 -2.19 -29.79
C ALA A 26 0.41 -1.19 -29.48
N GLU A 27 -0.72 -1.30 -30.16
CA GLU A 27 -1.94 -0.62 -29.77
C GLU A 27 -2.10 -0.84 -28.27
N PRO A 28 -2.43 0.18 -27.47
CA PRO A 28 -2.77 -0.04 -26.09
C PRO A 28 -3.89 -1.07 -26.09
N VAL A 29 -3.64 -2.22 -25.48
CA VAL A 29 -4.64 -3.27 -25.28
C VAL A 29 -5.62 -2.71 -24.25
N ASP A 30 -6.63 -2.01 -24.72
CA ASP A 30 -7.68 -1.38 -23.93
C ASP A 30 -8.65 -2.42 -23.31
N ASP A 31 -8.37 -3.72 -23.58
CA ASP A 31 -9.12 -4.88 -23.09
C ASP A 31 -8.26 -5.81 -22.22
N ALA A 32 -7.30 -5.29 -21.46
CA ALA A 32 -6.86 -6.06 -20.30
C ALA A 32 -8.11 -6.25 -19.43
N PRO A 33 -8.56 -7.48 -19.13
CA PRO A 33 -9.66 -7.66 -18.22
C PRO A 33 -9.30 -6.87 -16.95
N VAL A 34 -10.15 -5.90 -16.58
CA VAL A 34 -10.12 -5.33 -15.26
C VAL A 34 -10.27 -6.52 -14.34
N ILE A 35 -9.16 -6.99 -13.77
CA ILE A 35 -9.21 -8.03 -12.76
C ILE A 35 -10.03 -7.37 -11.67
N ASP A 36 -11.31 -7.72 -11.59
CA ASP A 36 -12.19 -7.29 -10.53
C ASP A 36 -11.39 -7.45 -9.24
N GLU A 37 -11.14 -6.34 -8.56
CA GLU A 37 -10.31 -6.35 -7.36
C GLU A 37 -10.82 -7.45 -6.47
N VAL A 38 -9.99 -8.46 -6.20
CA VAL A 38 -10.39 -9.55 -5.31
C VAL A 38 -10.88 -8.91 -4.02
N PRO A 39 -12.17 -9.07 -3.67
CA PRO A 39 -12.71 -8.43 -2.48
C PRO A 39 -11.91 -8.91 -1.27
N ASP A 40 -11.65 -8.00 -0.35
CA ASP A 40 -10.99 -8.37 0.90
C ASP A 40 -11.87 -9.33 1.70
N GLY A 41 -11.23 -10.17 2.50
CA GLY A 41 -11.95 -11.19 3.23
C GLY A 41 -11.04 -12.16 3.97
N PRO A 42 -11.63 -13.15 4.66
CA PRO A 42 -10.91 -14.21 5.33
C PRO A 42 -10.19 -15.12 4.31
N PRO A 43 -9.25 -15.95 4.75
CA PRO A 43 -8.60 -16.94 3.89
C PRO A 43 -9.63 -17.87 3.25
N LEU A 44 -9.40 -18.26 2.00
CA LEU A 44 -10.27 -19.21 1.29
C LEU A 44 -10.21 -20.62 1.89
N ILE A 45 -9.08 -20.95 2.47
CA ILE A 45 -8.84 -22.22 3.17
C ILE A 45 -8.25 -21.88 4.52
N ALA A 46 -8.85 -22.33 5.58
CA ALA A 46 -8.30 -22.20 6.94
C ALA A 46 -7.04 -23.09 7.03
N SER A 47 -5.88 -22.48 6.79
CA SER A 47 -4.59 -23.18 6.87
C SER A 47 -3.96 -23.11 8.25
N VAL A 48 -4.48 -22.27 9.14
CA VAL A 48 -3.94 -22.01 10.47
C VAL A 48 -5.05 -22.09 11.50
N ASP A 49 -4.82 -22.87 12.55
CA ASP A 49 -5.65 -22.90 13.74
C ASP A 49 -5.32 -21.67 14.60
N VAL A 50 -6.11 -20.61 14.45
CA VAL A 50 -5.86 -19.33 15.11
C VAL A 50 -5.93 -19.42 16.65
N GLU A 51 -6.66 -20.39 17.19
CA GLU A 51 -6.75 -20.61 18.64
C GLU A 51 -5.45 -21.14 19.24
N LYS A 52 -4.60 -21.74 18.41
CA LYS A 52 -3.30 -22.28 18.80
C LYS A 52 -2.13 -21.34 18.56
N LEU A 53 -2.38 -20.16 17.95
CA LEU A 53 -1.31 -19.20 17.77
C LEU A 53 -0.92 -18.61 19.13
N PRO A 54 0.39 -18.60 19.46
CA PRO A 54 0.84 -18.00 20.70
C PRO A 54 0.60 -16.48 20.65
N GLU A 55 0.05 -15.94 21.73
CA GLU A 55 -0.06 -14.48 21.88
C GLU A 55 1.35 -13.85 21.80
N PRO A 56 1.54 -12.83 20.97
CA PRO A 56 2.83 -12.21 20.85
C PRO A 56 3.21 -11.46 22.13
N VAL A 57 4.50 -11.49 22.44
CA VAL A 57 5.05 -10.74 23.57
C VAL A 57 5.62 -9.42 23.07
N ALA A 58 5.10 -8.33 23.60
CA ALA A 58 5.62 -6.99 23.28
C ALA A 58 7.11 -6.89 23.65
N LYS A 59 7.90 -6.32 22.73
CA LYS A 59 9.34 -6.13 22.92
C LYS A 59 9.75 -4.74 22.39
N PRO A 60 10.80 -4.13 22.92
CA PRO A 60 11.36 -2.93 22.34
C PRO A 60 11.89 -3.22 20.93
N GLU A 61 11.49 -2.39 19.97
CA GLU A 61 11.97 -2.47 18.59
C GLU A 61 12.37 -1.06 18.12
N PRO A 62 13.42 -0.94 17.29
CA PRO A 62 13.71 0.33 16.63
C PRO A 62 12.57 0.69 15.66
N LEU A 63 12.36 1.97 15.43
CA LEU A 63 11.43 2.42 14.41
C LEU A 63 11.86 1.89 13.03
N SER A 64 10.87 1.53 12.23
CA SER A 64 11.12 1.13 10.84
C SER A 64 11.72 2.29 10.05
N GLN A 65 12.59 1.97 9.12
CA GLN A 65 13.14 2.93 8.17
C GLN A 65 12.05 3.53 7.27
N TYR A 66 10.95 2.80 7.08
CA TYR A 66 9.82 3.19 6.24
C TYR A 66 8.58 3.44 7.09
N GLY A 67 7.64 4.19 6.52
CA GLY A 67 6.33 4.41 7.11
C GLY A 67 6.28 5.43 8.26
N ASN A 68 7.37 6.10 8.61
CA ASN A 68 7.44 7.11 9.68
C ASN A 68 7.87 8.51 9.18
N PRO A 69 7.28 9.05 8.09
CA PRO A 69 7.51 10.45 7.76
C PRO A 69 6.88 11.35 8.83
N GLU A 70 7.28 12.60 8.92
CA GLU A 70 6.63 13.56 9.82
C GLU A 70 5.14 13.70 9.50
N THR A 71 4.82 13.80 8.19
CA THR A 71 3.46 13.83 7.67
C THR A 71 3.35 13.00 6.39
N TYR A 72 2.15 12.53 6.08
CA TYR A 72 1.83 11.89 4.82
C TYR A 72 0.38 12.19 4.43
N GLU A 73 0.04 12.03 3.16
CA GLU A 73 -1.28 12.34 2.62
C GLU A 73 -1.91 11.10 1.97
N VAL A 74 -3.18 10.88 2.24
CA VAL A 74 -4.00 9.87 1.58
C VAL A 74 -5.35 10.49 1.24
N GLU A 75 -5.75 10.41 -0.03
CA GLU A 75 -7.05 10.92 -0.52
C GLU A 75 -7.31 12.39 -0.11
N GLY A 76 -6.27 13.24 -0.12
CA GLY A 76 -6.36 14.65 0.24
C GLY A 76 -6.42 14.94 1.74
N VAL A 77 -6.27 13.94 2.60
CA VAL A 77 -6.20 14.09 4.06
C VAL A 77 -4.76 13.95 4.52
N THR A 78 -4.25 14.96 5.21
CA THR A 78 -2.90 14.94 5.79
C THR A 78 -2.93 14.32 7.19
N TYR A 79 -2.05 13.36 7.42
CA TYR A 79 -1.85 12.69 8.71
C TYR A 79 -0.46 13.05 9.25
N THR A 80 -0.38 13.35 10.54
CA THR A 80 0.88 13.63 11.25
C THR A 80 1.22 12.44 12.14
N ILE A 81 2.43 11.91 12.03
CA ILE A 81 2.91 10.87 12.94
C ILE A 81 3.18 11.51 14.28
N ALA A 82 2.44 11.08 15.31
CA ALA A 82 2.56 11.60 16.66
C ALA A 82 3.36 10.63 17.54
N PRO A 83 4.33 11.13 18.32
CA PRO A 83 4.98 10.28 19.30
C PRO A 83 3.93 9.77 20.29
N VAL A 84 3.92 8.47 20.51
CA VAL A 84 3.09 7.83 21.53
C VAL A 84 4.01 7.30 22.63
N GLY A 85 3.59 7.44 23.86
CA GLY A 85 4.35 6.99 25.02
C GLY A 85 3.51 6.09 25.94
N PRO A 86 4.10 5.62 27.04
CA PRO A 86 3.36 4.86 28.04
C PRO A 86 2.12 5.63 28.51
N GLY A 87 0.97 4.94 28.54
CA GLY A 87 -0.32 5.55 28.89
C GLY A 87 -1.12 6.11 27.72
N PHE A 88 -0.61 6.04 26.49
CA PHE A 88 -1.44 6.32 25.32
C PHE A 88 -2.65 5.37 25.28
N SER A 89 -3.83 5.96 25.08
CA SER A 89 -5.05 5.19 24.86
C SER A 89 -5.96 5.93 23.88
N GLU A 90 -6.62 5.17 23.01
CA GLU A 90 -7.59 5.67 22.06
C GLU A 90 -8.80 4.74 22.04
N ILE A 91 -10.00 5.31 21.95
CA ILE A 91 -11.25 4.56 21.87
C ILE A 91 -11.91 4.86 20.53
N GLY A 92 -12.31 3.82 19.82
CA GLY A 92 -12.96 3.97 18.53
C GLY A 92 -13.40 2.65 17.95
N THR A 93 -13.89 2.69 16.72
CA THR A 93 -14.25 1.50 15.97
C THR A 93 -13.03 0.87 15.34
N ALA A 94 -12.86 -0.43 15.50
CA ALA A 94 -11.86 -1.22 14.77
C ALA A 94 -12.53 -2.06 13.68
N SER A 95 -11.74 -2.42 12.67
CA SER A 95 -12.12 -3.41 11.65
C SER A 95 -10.94 -4.37 11.45
N TRP A 96 -10.93 -5.09 10.36
CA TRP A 96 -9.86 -5.99 9.98
C TRP A 96 -9.62 -5.96 8.46
N TYR A 97 -8.45 -6.40 8.03
CA TYR A 97 -8.07 -6.60 6.63
C TYR A 97 -7.37 -7.96 6.48
N GLY A 98 -7.41 -8.53 5.29
CA GLY A 98 -7.03 -9.92 5.15
C GLY A 98 -6.50 -10.28 3.76
N ARG A 99 -7.20 -11.20 3.10
CA ARG A 99 -6.76 -11.89 1.89
C ARG A 99 -6.29 -10.98 0.76
N LYS A 100 -6.97 -9.86 0.52
CA LYS A 100 -6.62 -8.91 -0.53
C LYS A 100 -5.19 -8.38 -0.37
N PHE A 101 -4.76 -8.18 0.85
CA PHE A 101 -3.48 -7.56 1.18
C PHE A 101 -2.37 -8.56 1.51
N HIS A 102 -2.72 -9.85 1.69
CA HIS A 102 -1.76 -10.87 2.09
C HIS A 102 -0.59 -10.98 1.11
N GLY A 103 0.63 -10.90 1.62
CA GLY A 103 1.87 -10.90 0.85
C GLY A 103 2.28 -9.54 0.26
N GLN A 104 1.41 -8.51 0.31
CA GLN A 104 1.77 -7.15 -0.09
C GLN A 104 2.64 -6.49 0.99
N LEU A 105 3.46 -5.52 0.60
CA LEU A 105 4.27 -4.79 1.56
C LEU A 105 3.40 -3.83 2.39
N THR A 106 3.58 -3.90 3.70
CA THR A 106 3.04 -2.92 4.65
C THR A 106 3.82 -1.60 4.55
N SER A 107 3.34 -0.57 5.21
CA SER A 107 4.03 0.72 5.28
C SER A 107 5.38 0.64 5.98
N SER A 108 5.63 -0.37 6.82
CA SER A 108 6.95 -0.63 7.41
C SER A 108 7.93 -1.32 6.46
N GLY A 109 7.45 -1.77 5.29
CA GLY A 109 8.24 -2.51 4.31
C GLY A 109 8.28 -4.03 4.53
N GLU A 110 7.53 -4.54 5.49
CA GLU A 110 7.38 -5.96 5.77
C GLU A 110 6.23 -6.55 4.93
N PRO A 111 6.30 -7.82 4.48
CA PRO A 111 5.15 -8.47 3.88
C PRO A 111 4.01 -8.61 4.91
N PHE A 112 2.80 -8.20 4.52
CA PHE A 112 1.61 -8.42 5.34
C PHE A 112 1.26 -9.90 5.40
N ASP A 113 1.17 -10.45 6.60
CA ASP A 113 0.67 -11.79 6.85
C ASP A 113 -0.62 -11.73 7.65
N MET A 114 -1.74 -12.09 7.00
CA MET A 114 -3.05 -12.04 7.64
C MET A 114 -3.22 -13.01 8.81
N PHE A 115 -2.28 -13.93 9.01
CA PHE A 115 -2.27 -14.89 10.12
C PHE A 115 -1.40 -14.44 11.31
N GLN A 116 -0.75 -13.28 11.21
CA GLN A 116 0.02 -12.70 12.31
C GLN A 116 -0.83 -11.69 13.10
N PHE A 117 -0.52 -11.53 14.38
CA PHE A 117 -1.16 -10.53 15.24
C PHE A 117 -0.61 -9.14 14.96
N THR A 118 -1.04 -8.54 13.84
CA THR A 118 -0.61 -7.22 13.39
C THR A 118 -1.79 -6.27 13.23
N ALA A 119 -1.48 -4.99 13.08
CA ALA A 119 -2.49 -3.95 12.90
C ALA A 119 -1.96 -2.77 12.07
N ALA A 120 -2.90 -2.00 11.51
CA ALA A 120 -2.67 -0.72 10.87
C ALA A 120 -3.22 0.42 11.72
N HIS A 121 -2.44 1.50 11.88
CA HIS A 121 -2.84 2.72 12.59
C HIS A 121 -2.38 3.96 11.83
N LYS A 122 -3.22 5.04 11.84
CA LYS A 122 -2.97 6.24 11.04
C LYS A 122 -1.72 7.01 11.47
N THR A 123 -1.54 7.25 12.75
CA THR A 123 -0.58 8.24 13.26
C THR A 123 0.44 7.71 14.25
N MET A 124 0.31 6.45 14.67
CA MET A 124 1.24 5.84 15.61
C MET A 124 2.60 5.59 14.93
N PRO A 125 3.75 5.84 15.58
CA PRO A 125 5.03 5.39 15.05
C PRO A 125 5.06 3.88 14.86
N ILE A 126 5.66 3.39 13.78
CA ILE A 126 5.74 1.95 13.48
C ILE A 126 7.20 1.46 13.42
N PRO A 127 7.50 0.25 13.92
CA PRO A 127 6.55 -0.63 14.63
C PRO A 127 6.24 -0.14 16.04
N ALA A 128 5.04 -0.46 16.51
CA ALA A 128 4.64 -0.25 17.90
C ALA A 128 3.85 -1.44 18.41
N TRP A 129 3.95 -1.72 19.71
CA TRP A 129 3.18 -2.76 20.36
C TRP A 129 2.06 -2.14 21.18
N ILE A 130 0.84 -2.59 20.96
CA ILE A 130 -0.35 -2.11 21.68
C ILE A 130 -1.17 -3.28 22.20
N ARG A 131 -1.89 -3.02 23.28
CA ARG A 131 -2.97 -3.90 23.76
C ARG A 131 -4.29 -3.38 23.20
N VAL A 132 -4.98 -4.21 22.44
CA VAL A 132 -6.33 -3.93 21.96
C VAL A 132 -7.32 -4.65 22.87
N THR A 133 -8.33 -3.93 23.35
CA THR A 133 -9.39 -4.48 24.18
C THR A 133 -10.74 -4.28 23.49
N ASN A 134 -11.45 -5.36 23.26
CA ASN A 134 -12.82 -5.30 22.80
C ASN A 134 -13.73 -4.91 23.99
N LEU A 135 -14.39 -3.76 23.89
CA LEU A 135 -15.23 -3.22 24.99
C LEU A 135 -16.55 -3.96 25.15
N GLU A 136 -16.97 -4.77 24.18
CA GLU A 136 -18.21 -5.53 24.28
C GLU A 136 -18.07 -6.79 25.16
N ASN A 137 -16.89 -7.41 25.12
CA ASN A 137 -16.64 -8.67 25.83
C ASN A 137 -15.42 -8.63 26.76
N ASN A 138 -14.72 -7.50 26.86
CA ASN A 138 -13.50 -7.29 27.66
C ASN A 138 -12.33 -8.22 27.31
N GLN A 139 -12.34 -8.85 26.14
CA GLN A 139 -11.19 -9.61 25.67
C GLN A 139 -10.10 -8.68 25.16
N SER A 140 -8.87 -9.01 25.46
CA SER A 140 -7.70 -8.23 25.07
C SER A 140 -6.68 -9.07 24.35
N LEU A 141 -5.97 -8.45 23.42
CA LEU A 141 -4.88 -9.08 22.66
C LEU A 141 -3.75 -8.06 22.45
N VAL A 142 -2.52 -8.52 22.52
CA VAL A 142 -1.36 -7.72 22.12
C VAL A 142 -1.16 -7.88 20.62
N VAL A 143 -0.99 -6.75 19.91
CA VAL A 143 -0.73 -6.74 18.47
C VAL A 143 0.41 -5.80 18.13
N ARG A 144 1.09 -6.06 17.03
CA ARG A 144 2.16 -5.23 16.49
C ARG A 144 1.63 -4.34 15.38
N VAL A 145 1.63 -3.03 15.60
CA VAL A 145 1.29 -2.06 14.56
C VAL A 145 2.48 -1.91 13.63
N ASN A 146 2.32 -2.29 12.37
CA ASN A 146 3.37 -2.23 11.35
C ASN A 146 2.89 -1.65 10.02
N ASP A 147 1.65 -1.13 9.99
CA ASP A 147 1.06 -0.60 8.77
C ASP A 147 0.30 0.72 9.00
N ARG A 148 -0.06 1.41 7.89
CA ARG A 148 -0.84 2.64 7.86
C ARG A 148 -2.29 2.37 7.46
N GLY A 149 -3.19 3.06 8.11
CA GLY A 149 -4.65 2.97 7.97
C GLY A 149 -5.33 2.93 9.32
N PRO A 150 -6.65 2.73 9.35
CA PRO A 150 -7.61 2.68 8.24
C PRO A 150 -7.89 4.04 7.60
N PHE A 151 -8.07 4.09 6.28
CA PHE A 151 -8.40 5.34 5.58
C PHE A 151 -9.89 5.45 5.23
N LYS A 152 -10.66 4.39 5.42
CA LYS A 152 -12.10 4.38 5.17
C LYS A 152 -12.91 4.48 6.46
N GLY A 153 -13.90 5.38 6.47
CA GLY A 153 -14.78 5.58 7.61
C GLY A 153 -14.07 6.20 8.84
N ASN A 154 -14.75 6.16 9.97
CA ASN A 154 -14.25 6.73 11.24
C ASN A 154 -13.61 5.67 12.14
N ARG A 155 -12.84 4.77 11.54
CA ARG A 155 -12.13 3.71 12.27
C ARG A 155 -10.79 4.21 12.80
N VAL A 156 -10.36 3.68 13.93
CA VAL A 156 -9.07 4.01 14.55
C VAL A 156 -8.01 2.94 14.28
N LEU A 157 -8.43 1.70 14.07
CA LEU A 157 -7.54 0.55 13.92
C LEU A 157 -8.11 -0.45 12.93
N ASP A 158 -7.26 -1.06 12.12
CA ASP A 158 -7.58 -2.28 11.38
C ASP A 158 -6.65 -3.42 11.85
N LEU A 159 -7.23 -4.52 12.28
CA LEU A 159 -6.51 -5.73 12.69
C LEU A 159 -6.27 -6.66 11.49
N SER A 160 -5.28 -7.50 11.60
CA SER A 160 -5.12 -8.61 10.66
C SER A 160 -6.23 -9.64 10.86
#